data_edaae1b38d46cd41568c6c76dd69ef6d
#
_entry.id   edaae1b38d46cd41568c6c76dd69ef6d
#
_cell.length_a   1.000
_cell.length_b   1.000
_cell.length_c   1.000
_cell.angle_alpha   90.00
_cell.angle_beta   90.00
_cell.angle_gamma   90.00
#
_symmetry.space_group_name_H-M   'P 1'
#
loop_
_entity.id
_entity.type
_entity.pdbx_description
1 polymer ?
#
loop_
_entity_poly.entity_id
_entity_poly.type
_entity_poly.pdbx_seq_one_letter_code
_entity_poly.pdbx_strand_id
1 'polypeptide(L)'
;GLGLVGRKIGMTRVFNDEGASTPVTVVQVEPNRVTQVKKDDTDGYIALQLTTGTRRANRVSRPLRGHFAKAGTEAGRKLWELRVDAETAEQYPAGSELTVAVLEQGQKVDVRGTTIGRGFAGVMRRHGFGGGRATHGNSKAHRKPGSIGQNQDPGRVFKGKKMAGHIGSVNRVQQNLEVVRVDAERNLVLIR
;
A
#
# COMPACT_ATOMS: atom_id res chain seq x y z
N GLY A 1 2.87 5.83 -14.80
CA GLY A 1 1.77 6.80 -14.64
C GLY A 1 1.86 7.54 -13.32
N LEU A 2 1.26 8.74 -13.28
CA LEU A 2 1.23 9.58 -12.10
C LEU A 2 0.35 8.95 -11.01
N GLY A 3 0.77 9.02 -9.76
CA GLY A 3 0.05 8.50 -8.60
C GLY A 3 0.10 9.47 -7.42
N LEU A 4 -0.70 9.19 -6.39
CA LEU A 4 -0.80 10.01 -5.18
C LEU A 4 -0.62 9.14 -3.95
N VAL A 5 -0.11 9.74 -2.88
CA VAL A 5 -0.01 9.13 -1.56
C VAL A 5 -1.17 9.62 -0.71
N GLY A 6 -2.02 8.69 -0.26
CA GLY A 6 -3.16 9.00 0.56
C GLY A 6 -3.24 8.13 1.81
N ARG A 7 -4.16 8.45 2.69
CA ARG A 7 -4.47 7.73 3.92
C ARG A 7 -5.91 7.25 3.93
N LYS A 8 -6.13 5.95 4.09
CA LYS A 8 -7.46 5.41 4.32
C LYS A 8 -8.01 5.95 5.65
N ILE A 9 -9.15 6.63 5.61
CA ILE A 9 -9.82 7.15 6.80
C ILE A 9 -10.88 6.17 7.27
N GLY A 10 -11.63 5.56 6.33
CA GLY A 10 -12.70 4.64 6.65
C GLY A 10 -13.42 4.14 5.42
N MET A 11 -14.58 3.56 5.63
CA MET A 11 -15.47 3.10 4.57
C MET A 11 -16.89 3.62 4.83
N THR A 12 -17.61 3.88 3.74
CA THR A 12 -19.00 4.28 3.76
C THR A 12 -19.72 3.71 2.53
N ARG A 13 -20.94 4.11 2.30
CA ARG A 13 -21.70 3.79 1.10
C ARG A 13 -22.22 5.06 0.45
N VAL A 14 -22.28 5.06 -0.86
CA VAL A 14 -22.89 6.11 -1.66
C VAL A 14 -24.10 5.51 -2.39
N PHE A 15 -25.19 6.25 -2.42
CA PHE A 15 -26.37 5.86 -3.17
C PHE A 15 -26.38 6.61 -4.50
N ASN A 16 -26.73 5.94 -5.58
CA ASN A 16 -26.98 6.57 -6.86
C ASN A 16 -28.46 7.03 -6.95
N ASP A 17 -28.81 7.72 -8.01
CA ASP A 17 -30.16 8.26 -8.25
C ASP A 17 -31.21 7.14 -8.36
N GLU A 18 -30.81 5.94 -8.72
CA GLU A 18 -31.66 4.75 -8.81
C GLU A 18 -31.84 4.04 -7.43
N GLY A 19 -31.21 4.56 -6.37
CA GLY A 19 -31.25 3.98 -5.03
C GLY A 19 -30.28 2.81 -4.81
N ALA A 20 -29.45 2.46 -5.78
CA ALA A 20 -28.45 1.40 -5.60
C ALA A 20 -27.30 1.86 -4.69
N SER A 21 -26.95 0.99 -3.71
CA SER A 21 -25.89 1.26 -2.73
C SER A 21 -24.54 0.77 -3.21
N THR A 22 -23.59 1.67 -3.35
CA THR A 22 -22.20 1.36 -3.70
C THR A 22 -21.29 1.53 -2.46
N PRO A 23 -20.66 0.46 -1.95
CA PRO A 23 -19.69 0.58 -0.86
C PRO A 23 -18.41 1.27 -1.38
N VAL A 24 -17.91 2.23 -0.62
CA VAL A 24 -16.72 2.98 -0.98
C VAL A 24 -15.73 3.08 0.17
N THR A 25 -14.47 3.10 -0.16
CA THR A 25 -13.38 3.43 0.77
C THR A 25 -13.05 4.92 0.62
N VAL A 26 -13.02 5.63 1.75
CA VAL A 26 -12.65 7.05 1.78
C VAL A 26 -11.16 7.17 2.04
N VAL A 27 -10.45 7.78 1.10
CA VAL A 27 -9.01 8.04 1.16
C VAL A 27 -8.79 9.54 1.21
N GLN A 28 -8.12 10.02 2.24
CA GLN A 28 -7.64 11.39 2.34
C GLN A 28 -6.30 11.51 1.63
N VAL A 29 -6.21 12.46 0.71
CA VAL A 29 -4.99 12.77 -0.05
C VAL A 29 -4.59 14.19 0.28
N GLU A 30 -3.86 14.36 1.38
CA GLU A 30 -3.24 15.66 1.68
C GLU A 30 -2.31 16.06 0.52
N PRO A 31 -2.09 17.36 0.24
CA PRO A 31 -1.18 17.77 -0.83
C PRO A 31 0.15 17.02 -0.79
N ASN A 32 0.50 16.41 -1.90
CA ASN A 32 1.75 15.67 -2.06
C ASN A 32 2.80 16.61 -2.64
N ARG A 33 3.84 16.93 -1.87
CA ARG A 33 4.91 17.84 -2.28
C ARG A 33 6.04 17.07 -2.94
N VAL A 34 6.51 17.55 -4.09
CA VAL A 34 7.65 16.98 -4.81
C VAL A 34 8.94 17.42 -4.13
N THR A 35 9.70 16.49 -3.57
CA THR A 35 10.97 16.76 -2.90
C THR A 35 12.18 16.63 -3.82
N GLN A 36 12.08 15.77 -4.83
CA GLN A 36 13.14 15.57 -5.81
C GLN A 36 12.56 14.97 -7.09
N VAL A 37 13.09 15.41 -8.22
CA VAL A 37 12.86 14.75 -9.51
C VAL A 37 14.10 13.90 -9.81
N LYS A 38 13.93 12.60 -9.92
CA LYS A 38 14.96 11.64 -10.34
C LYS A 38 15.09 11.67 -11.86
N LYS A 39 16.33 11.70 -12.34
CA LYS A 39 16.68 11.74 -13.78
C LYS A 39 17.49 10.51 -14.15
N ASP A 40 17.35 10.07 -15.39
CA ASP A 40 18.06 8.88 -15.87
C ASP A 40 19.58 9.07 -15.82
N ASP A 41 20.08 10.24 -16.21
CA ASP A 41 21.52 10.57 -16.24
C ASP A 41 22.21 10.47 -14.88
N THR A 42 21.51 10.80 -13.80
CA THR A 42 22.09 10.88 -12.45
C THR A 42 21.70 9.71 -11.56
N ASP A 43 20.48 9.22 -11.69
CA ASP A 43 19.87 8.22 -10.81
C ASP A 43 19.65 6.87 -11.51
N GLY A 44 19.76 6.80 -12.85
CA GLY A 44 19.52 5.60 -13.66
C GLY A 44 18.04 5.26 -13.85
N TYR A 45 17.14 6.16 -13.47
CA TYR A 45 15.69 6.03 -13.69
C TYR A 45 14.97 7.37 -13.49
N ILE A 46 13.77 7.49 -14.07
CA ILE A 46 12.94 8.69 -13.95
C ILE A 46 11.84 8.45 -12.92
N ALA A 47 11.76 9.32 -11.90
CA ALA A 47 10.74 9.25 -10.86
C ALA A 47 10.53 10.60 -10.17
N LEU A 48 9.33 10.80 -9.63
CA LEU A 48 9.02 11.89 -8.69
C LEU A 48 9.14 11.35 -7.27
N GLN A 49 9.95 11.99 -6.44
CA GLN A 49 9.99 11.71 -5.01
C GLN A 49 9.01 12.66 -4.30
N LEU A 50 8.05 12.08 -3.60
CA LEU A 50 6.95 12.79 -2.96
C LEU A 50 7.04 12.69 -1.44
N THR A 51 6.51 13.71 -0.77
CA THR A 51 6.23 13.68 0.66
C THR A 51 4.83 14.22 0.95
N THR A 52 4.22 13.77 2.02
CA THR A 52 2.90 14.23 2.45
C THR A 52 2.82 14.34 3.99
N GLY A 53 1.88 15.14 4.47
CA GLY A 53 1.70 15.42 5.88
C GLY A 53 2.82 16.27 6.47
N THR A 54 2.84 16.39 7.80
CA THR A 54 3.84 17.18 8.53
C THR A 54 4.56 16.35 9.57
N ARG A 55 5.81 16.68 9.82
CA ARG A 55 6.63 16.09 10.88
C ARG A 55 7.31 17.19 11.69
N ARG A 56 7.25 17.10 13.02
CA ARG A 56 7.90 18.07 13.91
C ARG A 56 9.41 18.16 13.60
N ALA A 57 9.93 19.39 13.50
CA ALA A 57 11.32 19.67 13.10
C ALA A 57 12.36 18.96 13.99
N ASN A 58 12.10 18.82 15.29
CA ASN A 58 12.99 18.12 16.23
C ASN A 58 13.07 16.60 16.00
N ARG A 59 12.10 16.01 15.26
CA ARG A 59 12.07 14.59 14.87
C ARG A 59 12.61 14.31 13.48
N VAL A 60 13.10 15.33 12.78
CA VAL A 60 13.72 15.21 11.45
C VAL A 60 15.23 15.20 11.63
N SER A 61 15.92 14.18 11.12
CA SER A 61 17.38 14.09 11.16
C SER A 61 18.03 15.21 10.33
N ARG A 62 19.26 15.60 10.66
CA ARG A 62 19.98 16.66 9.95
C ARG A 62 20.08 16.42 8.44
N PRO A 63 20.43 15.20 7.93
CA PRO A 63 20.46 14.94 6.50
C PRO A 63 19.11 15.17 5.81
N LEU A 64 18.01 14.71 6.44
CA LEU A 64 16.66 14.92 5.90
C LEU A 64 16.24 16.38 5.91
N ARG A 65 16.63 17.16 6.91
CA ARG A 65 16.38 18.61 6.91
C ARG A 65 17.04 19.29 5.72
N GLY A 66 18.30 18.95 5.42
CA GLY A 66 18.99 19.45 4.24
C GLY A 66 18.32 19.05 2.93
N HIS A 67 17.81 17.82 2.85
CA HIS A 67 17.08 17.33 1.69
C HIS A 67 15.78 18.11 1.44
N PHE A 68 14.96 18.33 2.48
CA PHE A 68 13.74 19.12 2.36
C PHE A 68 14.03 20.60 2.08
N ALA A 69 15.06 21.16 2.72
CA ALA A 69 15.47 22.54 2.48
C ALA A 69 15.92 22.78 1.03
N LYS A 70 16.64 21.82 0.42
CA LYS A 70 17.03 21.89 -1.00
C LYS A 70 15.80 21.92 -1.92
N ALA A 71 14.73 21.23 -1.56
CA ALA A 71 13.48 21.22 -2.31
C ALA A 71 12.57 22.42 -2.00
N GLY A 72 12.89 23.25 -1.00
CA GLY A 72 12.01 24.34 -0.53
C GLY A 72 10.71 23.87 0.09
N THR A 73 10.65 22.61 0.58
CA THR A 73 9.41 22.01 1.10
C THR A 73 9.50 21.72 2.60
N GLU A 74 8.35 21.73 3.26
CA GLU A 74 8.26 21.28 4.66
C GLU A 74 8.48 19.77 4.77
N ALA A 75 9.05 19.34 5.91
CA ALA A 75 9.29 17.95 6.18
C ALA A 75 7.99 17.17 6.37
N GLY A 76 7.74 16.20 5.52
CA GLY A 76 6.63 15.29 5.61
C GLY A 76 6.94 14.04 6.45
N ARG A 77 5.97 13.13 6.52
CA ARG A 77 6.04 11.92 7.35
C ARG A 77 7.03 10.90 6.83
N LYS A 78 7.12 10.74 5.49
CA LYS A 78 7.95 9.76 4.79
C LYS A 78 8.18 10.26 3.36
N LEU A 79 9.16 9.70 2.68
CA LEU A 79 9.43 9.88 1.26
C LEU A 79 8.93 8.65 0.50
N TRP A 80 8.27 8.88 -0.64
CA TRP A 80 7.82 7.85 -1.59
C TRP A 80 8.33 8.22 -2.97
N GLU A 81 8.61 7.24 -3.78
CA GLU A 81 9.00 7.44 -5.17
C GLU A 81 7.98 6.79 -6.10
N LEU A 82 7.59 7.54 -7.11
CA LEU A 82 6.69 7.09 -8.16
C LEU A 82 7.43 7.20 -9.49
N ARG A 83 7.62 6.10 -10.17
CA ARG A 83 8.17 6.08 -11.51
C ARG A 83 7.16 6.69 -12.47
N VAL A 84 7.62 7.67 -13.24
CA VAL A 84 6.83 8.42 -14.22
C VAL A 84 7.59 8.55 -15.53
N ASP A 85 6.90 8.97 -16.56
CA ASP A 85 7.49 9.28 -17.85
C ASP A 85 8.23 10.63 -17.79
N ALA A 86 9.16 10.88 -18.69
CA ALA A 86 9.97 12.09 -18.71
C ALA A 86 9.11 13.37 -18.79
N GLU A 87 8.10 13.36 -19.65
CA GLU A 87 7.15 14.48 -19.81
C GLU A 87 6.43 14.83 -18.50
N THR A 88 5.96 13.81 -17.79
CA THR A 88 5.31 13.99 -16.46
C THR A 88 6.31 14.51 -15.42
N ALA A 89 7.57 14.06 -15.47
CA ALA A 89 8.59 14.51 -14.53
C ALA A 89 8.94 16.01 -14.73
N GLU A 90 8.89 16.51 -15.96
CA GLU A 90 9.13 17.93 -16.29
C GLU A 90 7.97 18.84 -15.83
N GLN A 91 6.74 18.34 -15.85
CA GLN A 91 5.56 19.10 -15.42
C GLN A 91 5.55 19.38 -13.91
N TYR A 92 6.23 18.55 -13.10
CA TYR A 92 6.22 18.65 -11.64
C TYR A 92 7.63 18.85 -11.09
N PRO A 93 8.21 20.06 -11.14
CA PRO A 93 9.51 20.36 -10.58
C PRO A 93 9.52 20.18 -9.05
N ALA A 94 10.73 20.11 -8.47
CA ALA A 94 10.88 20.08 -7.02
C ALA A 94 10.24 21.33 -6.38
N GLY A 95 9.49 21.12 -5.30
CA GLY A 95 8.69 22.17 -4.63
C GLY A 95 7.25 22.27 -5.12
N SER A 96 6.88 21.64 -6.24
CA SER A 96 5.49 21.59 -6.70
C SER A 96 4.61 20.71 -5.83
N GLU A 97 3.29 20.90 -5.92
CA GLU A 97 2.29 20.13 -5.18
C GLU A 97 1.37 19.36 -6.14
N LEU A 98 1.13 18.11 -5.81
CA LEU A 98 0.15 17.24 -6.44
C LEU A 98 -1.06 17.11 -5.50
N THR A 99 -2.23 17.46 -6.00
CA THR A 99 -3.49 17.38 -5.25
C THR A 99 -4.39 16.29 -5.79
N VAL A 100 -5.48 16.04 -5.11
CA VAL A 100 -6.52 15.09 -5.54
C VAL A 100 -7.14 15.42 -6.91
N ALA A 101 -7.00 16.65 -7.38
CA ALA A 101 -7.50 17.10 -8.69
C ALA A 101 -6.85 16.39 -9.90
N VAL A 102 -5.76 15.66 -9.69
CA VAL A 102 -5.15 14.77 -10.71
C VAL A 102 -6.05 13.58 -11.06
N LEU A 103 -6.97 13.20 -10.17
CA LEU A 103 -7.85 12.06 -10.34
C LEU A 103 -9.22 12.50 -10.85
N GLU A 104 -9.77 11.74 -11.78
CA GLU A 104 -11.10 11.98 -12.37
C GLU A 104 -12.11 10.95 -11.89
N GLN A 105 -13.37 11.36 -11.82
CA GLN A 105 -14.47 10.43 -11.53
C GLN A 105 -14.63 9.40 -12.66
N GLY A 106 -14.84 8.14 -12.29
CA GLY A 106 -14.93 7.01 -13.23
C GLY A 106 -13.56 6.45 -13.65
N GLN A 107 -12.46 7.11 -13.31
CA GLN A 107 -11.11 6.62 -13.60
C GLN A 107 -10.85 5.31 -12.83
N LYS A 108 -10.14 4.37 -13.48
CA LYS A 108 -9.64 3.16 -12.82
C LYS A 108 -8.24 3.40 -12.26
N VAL A 109 -8.06 3.02 -11.02
CA VAL A 109 -6.80 3.20 -10.28
C VAL A 109 -6.36 1.90 -9.62
N ASP A 110 -5.04 1.74 -9.47
CA ASP A 110 -4.43 0.67 -8.71
C ASP A 110 -4.02 1.21 -7.34
N VAL A 111 -4.48 0.56 -6.28
CA VAL A 111 -4.18 1.01 -4.91
C VAL A 111 -3.23 0.04 -4.24
N ARG A 112 -2.04 0.54 -3.89
CA ARG A 112 -1.04 -0.18 -3.12
C ARG A 112 -1.14 0.17 -1.64
N GLY A 113 -1.22 -0.83 -0.79
CA GLY A 113 -1.28 -0.63 0.66
C GLY A 113 -0.65 -1.78 1.43
N THR A 114 -0.44 -1.56 2.73
CA THR A 114 0.00 -2.60 3.65
C THR A 114 -1.22 -3.21 4.33
N THR A 115 -1.36 -4.53 4.22
CA THR A 115 -2.48 -5.24 4.84
C THR A 115 -2.38 -5.26 6.36
N ILE A 116 -3.51 -5.39 7.04
CA ILE A 116 -3.54 -5.52 8.50
C ILE A 116 -2.72 -6.75 8.92
N GLY A 117 -1.81 -6.56 9.85
CA GLY A 117 -1.03 -7.64 10.46
C GLY A 117 -1.92 -8.52 11.36
N ARG A 118 -1.74 -9.84 11.26
CA ARG A 118 -2.47 -10.83 12.07
C ARG A 118 -1.55 -11.68 12.95
N GLY A 119 -0.27 -11.28 13.04
CA GLY A 119 0.75 -11.96 13.83
C GLY A 119 1.11 -13.33 13.27
N PHE A 120 1.62 -14.21 14.13
CA PHE A 120 1.93 -15.59 13.79
C PHE A 120 0.63 -16.40 13.71
N ALA A 121 0.43 -17.12 12.62
CA ALA A 121 -0.76 -17.92 12.37
C ALA A 121 -0.40 -19.38 12.05
N GLY A 122 -1.21 -20.30 12.59
CA GLY A 122 -1.14 -21.71 12.24
C GLY A 122 -1.55 -21.98 10.80
N VAL A 123 -1.24 -23.17 10.32
CA VAL A 123 -1.44 -23.59 8.91
C VAL A 123 -2.91 -23.56 8.47
N MET A 124 -3.85 -23.78 9.37
CA MET A 124 -5.27 -23.69 9.05
C MET A 124 -5.66 -22.26 8.68
N ARG A 125 -5.30 -21.26 9.49
CA ARG A 125 -5.60 -19.86 9.24
C ARG A 125 -4.78 -19.29 8.09
N ARG A 126 -3.48 -19.69 7.99
CA ARG A 126 -2.56 -19.13 7.02
C ARG A 126 -2.76 -19.68 5.61
N HIS A 127 -3.09 -20.96 5.49
CA HIS A 127 -3.11 -21.69 4.23
C HIS A 127 -4.42 -22.45 3.95
N GLY A 128 -5.39 -22.42 4.86
CA GLY A 128 -6.66 -23.13 4.70
C GLY A 128 -6.56 -24.65 4.85
N PHE A 129 -5.63 -25.16 5.62
CA PHE A 129 -5.50 -26.61 5.88
C PHE A 129 -6.68 -27.12 6.70
N GLY A 130 -7.19 -28.30 6.37
CA GLY A 130 -8.31 -28.95 7.06
C GLY A 130 -8.04 -29.39 8.50
N GLY A 131 -6.76 -29.66 8.83
CA GLY A 131 -6.37 -30.20 10.13
C GLY A 131 -6.63 -31.69 10.27
N GLY A 132 -6.49 -32.22 11.50
CA GLY A 132 -6.77 -33.60 11.85
C GLY A 132 -8.21 -33.80 12.35
N ARG A 133 -8.61 -35.07 12.47
CA ARG A 133 -9.94 -35.45 13.00
C ARG A 133 -10.12 -34.95 14.44
N ALA A 134 -11.34 -34.64 14.82
CA ALA A 134 -11.70 -34.25 16.20
C ALA A 134 -11.73 -35.44 17.16
N THR A 135 -12.03 -36.64 16.64
CA THR A 135 -12.21 -37.88 17.38
C THR A 135 -11.36 -39.00 16.79
N HIS A 136 -11.70 -40.25 17.01
CA HIS A 136 -11.02 -41.45 16.51
C HIS A 136 -9.55 -41.56 16.93
N GLY A 137 -9.26 -41.29 18.22
CA GLY A 137 -7.92 -41.44 18.80
C GLY A 137 -6.93 -40.35 18.40
N ASN A 138 -7.37 -39.28 17.70
CA ASN A 138 -6.48 -38.17 17.38
C ASN A 138 -6.14 -37.36 18.65
N SER A 139 -4.89 -37.45 19.10
CA SER A 139 -4.42 -36.76 20.30
C SER A 139 -3.50 -35.60 19.94
N LYS A 140 -3.86 -34.39 20.40
CA LYS A 140 -3.04 -33.16 20.28
C LYS A 140 -2.61 -32.79 18.85
N ALA A 141 -3.29 -33.31 17.81
CA ALA A 141 -2.94 -33.10 16.38
C ALA A 141 -4.04 -32.45 15.56
N HIS A 142 -5.11 -31.94 16.20
CA HIS A 142 -6.30 -31.41 15.53
C HIS A 142 -5.99 -30.25 14.57
N ARG A 143 -5.01 -29.40 14.90
CA ARG A 143 -4.68 -28.19 14.12
C ARG A 143 -3.26 -28.21 13.53
N LYS A 144 -2.65 -29.37 13.44
CA LYS A 144 -1.30 -29.55 12.90
C LYS A 144 -1.31 -29.64 11.36
N PRO A 145 -0.18 -29.35 10.69
CA PRO A 145 -0.08 -29.40 9.23
C PRO A 145 -0.16 -30.81 8.62
N GLY A 146 0.06 -31.87 9.42
CA GLY A 146 0.28 -33.22 8.94
C GLY A 146 1.73 -33.45 8.52
N SER A 147 1.96 -34.35 7.56
CA SER A 147 3.30 -34.64 7.07
C SER A 147 3.91 -33.41 6.37
N ILE A 148 5.19 -33.17 6.63
CA ILE A 148 5.94 -32.08 6.02
C ILE A 148 6.92 -32.58 4.93
N GLY A 149 7.07 -33.88 4.76
CA GLY A 149 7.94 -34.48 3.78
C GLY A 149 7.90 -36.00 3.84
N GLN A 150 8.78 -36.62 3.08
CA GLN A 150 9.04 -38.06 3.04
C GLN A 150 10.17 -38.42 4.02
N ASN A 151 10.63 -39.64 4.03
CA ASN A 151 11.66 -40.12 4.96
C ASN A 151 13.08 -39.83 4.45
N GLN A 152 13.90 -40.86 4.23
CA GLN A 152 15.32 -40.76 3.83
C GLN A 152 15.46 -40.07 2.45
N ASP A 153 14.62 -40.39 1.52
CA ASP A 153 14.47 -39.68 0.24
C ASP A 153 13.24 -38.77 0.27
N PRO A 154 13.39 -37.43 0.05
CA PRO A 154 14.58 -36.64 -0.35
C PRO A 154 15.44 -36.18 0.85
N GLY A 155 15.20 -36.61 2.09
CA GLY A 155 15.95 -36.26 3.31
C GLY A 155 15.88 -34.77 3.69
N ARG A 156 14.95 -34.05 3.12
CA ARG A 156 14.77 -32.59 3.34
C ARG A 156 13.32 -32.16 3.19
N VAL A 157 12.96 -31.02 3.75
CA VAL A 157 11.69 -30.36 3.47
C VAL A 157 11.87 -29.47 2.24
N PHE A 158 11.01 -29.59 1.25
CA PHE A 158 11.08 -28.77 0.03
C PHE A 158 10.87 -27.29 0.33
N LYS A 159 11.57 -26.43 -0.41
CA LYS A 159 11.37 -24.98 -0.36
C LYS A 159 9.92 -24.66 -0.76
N GLY A 160 9.33 -23.64 -0.11
CA GLY A 160 7.94 -23.23 -0.34
C GLY A 160 6.89 -24.12 0.35
N LYS A 161 7.28 -25.12 1.15
CA LYS A 161 6.32 -25.92 1.92
C LYS A 161 5.48 -25.00 2.82
N LYS A 162 4.16 -25.13 2.71
CA LYS A 162 3.21 -24.33 3.49
C LYS A 162 3.26 -24.70 4.97
N MET A 163 3.75 -23.77 5.82
CA MET A 163 3.91 -23.94 7.27
C MET A 163 3.32 -22.75 8.01
N ALA A 164 3.19 -22.88 9.34
CA ALA A 164 2.83 -21.77 10.21
C ALA A 164 3.83 -20.62 10.08
N GLY A 165 3.38 -19.40 10.30
CA GLY A 165 4.24 -18.21 10.21
C GLY A 165 3.47 -16.91 10.26
N HIS A 166 4.17 -15.81 10.03
CA HIS A 166 3.59 -14.48 9.99
C HIS A 166 2.57 -14.34 8.84
N ILE A 167 1.42 -13.71 9.12
CA ILE A 167 0.39 -13.39 8.13
C ILE A 167 -0.03 -11.93 8.25
N GLY A 168 -0.30 -11.32 7.10
CA GLY A 168 -0.60 -9.89 7.03
C GLY A 168 0.65 -9.00 7.14
N SER A 169 0.45 -7.69 7.28
CA SER A 169 1.53 -6.68 7.31
C SER A 169 2.45 -6.75 6.07
N VAL A 170 1.87 -7.10 4.93
CA VAL A 170 2.55 -7.19 3.63
C VAL A 170 1.97 -6.19 2.65
N ASN A 171 2.81 -5.65 1.78
CA ASN A 171 2.35 -4.81 0.70
C ASN A 171 1.55 -5.63 -0.31
N ARG A 172 0.38 -5.11 -0.67
CA ARG A 172 -0.50 -5.64 -1.70
C ARG A 172 -0.97 -4.53 -2.61
N VAL A 173 -1.23 -4.86 -3.85
CA VAL A 173 -1.84 -3.97 -4.83
C VAL A 173 -3.20 -4.55 -5.18
N GLN A 174 -4.24 -3.70 -5.09
CA GLN A 174 -5.55 -4.00 -5.62
C GLN A 174 -5.71 -3.19 -6.89
N GLN A 175 -5.93 -3.89 -8.00
CA GLN A 175 -5.97 -3.30 -9.34
C GLN A 175 -7.40 -2.97 -9.77
N ASN A 176 -7.51 -2.03 -10.72
CA ASN A 176 -8.74 -1.68 -11.42
C ASN A 176 -9.88 -1.20 -10.52
N LEU A 177 -9.58 -0.50 -9.44
CA LEU A 177 -10.59 0.11 -8.58
C LEU A 177 -11.12 1.38 -9.24
N GLU A 178 -12.43 1.60 -9.14
CA GLU A 178 -13.11 2.75 -9.72
C GLU A 178 -13.14 3.92 -8.73
N VAL A 179 -12.79 5.11 -9.22
CA VAL A 179 -12.96 6.37 -8.48
C VAL A 179 -14.40 6.82 -8.61
N VAL A 180 -15.18 6.68 -7.53
CA VAL A 180 -16.60 7.02 -7.51
C VAL A 180 -16.81 8.53 -7.43
N ARG A 181 -16.00 9.22 -6.61
CA ARG A 181 -16.10 10.66 -6.39
C ARG A 181 -14.77 11.24 -5.95
N VAL A 182 -14.48 12.45 -6.42
CA VAL A 182 -13.34 13.28 -5.99
C VAL A 182 -13.89 14.53 -5.31
N ASP A 183 -13.45 14.82 -4.09
CA ASP A 183 -13.78 16.03 -3.32
C ASP A 183 -12.50 16.83 -3.10
N ALA A 184 -12.29 17.84 -3.95
CA ALA A 184 -11.09 18.66 -3.94
C ALA A 184 -11.02 19.57 -2.69
N GLU A 185 -12.16 20.04 -2.19
CA GLU A 185 -12.20 20.94 -1.03
C GLU A 185 -11.74 20.25 0.25
N ARG A 186 -12.12 18.97 0.42
CA ARG A 186 -11.79 18.15 1.58
C ARG A 186 -10.57 17.27 1.38
N ASN A 187 -9.96 17.30 0.18
CA ASN A 187 -8.86 16.41 -0.21
C ASN A 187 -9.22 14.91 -0.04
N LEU A 188 -10.42 14.52 -0.47
CA LEU A 188 -10.93 13.16 -0.36
C LEU A 188 -11.16 12.52 -1.73
N VAL A 189 -10.86 11.23 -1.79
CA VAL A 189 -11.21 10.36 -2.91
C VAL A 189 -12.03 9.18 -2.39
N LEU A 190 -13.14 8.90 -3.04
CA LEU A 190 -14.00 7.75 -2.75
C LEU A 190 -13.74 6.68 -3.81
N ILE A 191 -13.28 5.51 -3.39
CA ILE A 191 -12.86 4.40 -4.26
C ILE A 191 -13.73 3.17 -3.96
N ARG A 192 -14.26 2.56 -5.02
CA ARG A 192 -15.09 1.35 -4.97
C ARG A 192 -14.24 0.09 -4.93
#